data_6be0ef7538bf03848408013cac906a26
#
_entry.id   6be0ef7538bf03848408013cac906a26
#
_cell.length_a   1.000
_cell.length_b   1.000
_cell.length_c   1.000
_cell.angle_alpha   90.00
_cell.angle_beta   90.00
_cell.angle_gamma   90.00
#
_symmetry.space_group_name_H-M   'P 1'
#
loop_
_entity.id
_entity.type
_entity.pdbx_description
1 polymer ?
#
loop_
_entity_poly.entity_id
_entity_poly.type
_entity_poly.pdbx_seq_one_letter_code
_entity_poly.pdbx_strand_id
1 'polypeptide(L)' 'MLILGINTVADACEAALVRDGAVIAERAEPMNQGHDARLAPVVEQLMRDAGIPFGDLHRVAVVVGPGSFTG' A
#
# COMPACT_ATOMS: atom_id res chain seq x y z
N MET A 1 -14.73 -7.28 2.43
CA MET A 1 -14.26 -5.95 2.01
C MET A 1 -12.77 -6.00 1.71
N LEU A 2 -12.38 -5.46 0.59
CA LEU A 2 -10.98 -5.46 0.18
C LEU A 2 -10.40 -4.06 0.35
N ILE A 3 -9.32 -3.97 1.12
CA ILE A 3 -8.71 -2.69 1.49
C ILE A 3 -7.24 -2.70 1.08
N LEU A 4 -6.81 -1.62 0.47
CA LEU A 4 -5.39 -1.40 0.20
C LEU A 4 -4.85 -0.45 1.27
N GLY A 5 -3.91 -0.92 2.06
CA GLY A 5 -3.24 -0.09 3.05
C GLY A 5 -1.88 0.34 2.56
N ILE A 6 -1.57 1.61 2.72
CA ILE A 6 -0.30 2.19 2.28
C ILE A 6 0.34 2.89 3.47
N ASN A 7 1.63 2.61 3.67
CA ASN A 7 2.38 3.20 4.74
C ASN A 7 3.70 3.74 4.17
N THR A 8 3.88 5.05 4.28
CA THR A 8 5.10 5.70 3.77
C THR A 8 5.80 6.40 4.93
N VAL A 9 6.24 5.60 5.89
CA VAL A 9 6.89 6.12 7.10
C VAL A 9 8.37 5.80 7.05
N ALA A 10 9.17 6.74 7.54
CA ALA A 10 10.62 6.59 7.60
C ALA A 10 11.20 6.39 6.19
N ASP A 11 11.98 5.35 6.00
CA ASP A 11 12.70 5.13 4.75
C ASP A 11 12.09 4.01 3.92
N ALA A 12 10.81 3.74 4.11
CA ALA A 12 10.19 2.63 3.40
C ALA A 12 8.82 3.00 2.88
N CYS A 13 8.45 2.37 1.79
CA CYS A 13 7.11 2.43 1.24
C CYS A 13 6.53 1.03 1.36
N GLU A 14 5.44 0.89 2.08
CA GLU A 14 4.81 -0.40 2.30
C GLU A 14 3.37 -0.36 1.82
N ALA A 15 2.94 -1.47 1.25
CA ALA A 15 1.56 -1.61 0.83
C ALA A 15 1.09 -3.02 1.17
N ALA A 16 -0.17 -3.13 1.55
CA ALA A 16 -0.76 -4.41 1.90
C ALA A 16 -2.20 -4.47 1.42
N LEU A 17 -2.60 -5.65 0.97
CA LEU A 17 -3.99 -5.90 0.63
C LEU A 17 -4.61 -6.71 1.76
N VAL A 18 -5.74 -6.24 2.26
CA VAL A 18 -6.44 -6.89 3.37
C VAL A 18 -7.85 -7.23 2.89
N ARG A 19 -8.21 -8.50 3.03
CA ARG A 19 -9.55 -8.96 2.69
C ARG A 19 -10.19 -9.55 3.93
N ASP A 20 -11.33 -8.96 4.33
CA ASP A 20 -12.11 -9.43 5.46
C ASP A 20 -11.26 -9.60 6.72
N GLY A 21 -10.36 -8.65 6.94
CA GLY A 21 -9.53 -8.64 8.13
C GLY A 21 -8.24 -9.43 8.03
N ALA A 22 -7.98 -10.07 6.91
CA ALA A 22 -6.76 -10.86 6.72
C ALA A 22 -5.87 -10.25 5.65
N VAL A 23 -4.58 -10.18 5.92
CA VAL A 23 -3.61 -9.71 4.93
C VAL A 23 -3.42 -10.81 3.90
N ILE A 24 -3.74 -10.52 2.65
CA ILE A 24 -3.62 -11.50 1.58
C ILE A 24 -2.40 -11.26 0.70
N ALA A 25 -1.83 -10.06 0.74
CA ALA A 25 -0.61 -9.75 0.01
C ALA A 25 0.01 -8.51 0.61
N GLU A 26 1.35 -8.44 0.58
CA GLU A 26 2.02 -7.25 1.06
C GLU A 26 3.34 -7.09 0.35
N ARG A 27 3.81 -5.85 0.29
CA ARG A 27 5.07 -5.51 -0.36
C ARG A 27 5.66 -4.29 0.33
N ALA A 28 6.97 -4.33 0.54
CA ALA A 28 7.69 -3.22 1.13
C ALA A 28 8.96 -2.98 0.34
N GLU A 29 9.29 -1.71 0.12
CA GLU A 29 10.52 -1.33 -0.56
C GLU A 29 11.17 -0.18 0.18
N PRO A 30 12.49 -0.24 0.34
CA PRO A 30 13.21 0.87 0.96
C PRO A 30 13.16 2.10 0.06
N MET A 31 13.10 3.27 0.68
CA MET A 31 13.07 4.52 -0.04
C MET A 31 14.02 5.49 0.59
N ASN A 32 14.97 5.95 -0.20
CA ASN A 32 15.91 6.94 0.29
C ASN A 32 15.37 8.34 0.06
N GLN A 33 14.66 8.52 -1.03
CA GLN A 33 14.06 9.78 -1.38
C GLN A 33 13.04 9.53 -2.49
N GLY A 34 12.11 10.46 -2.65
CA GLY A 34 11.15 10.36 -3.73
C GLY A 34 10.03 9.37 -3.46
N HIS A 35 9.37 9.52 -2.32
CA HIS A 35 8.25 8.69 -1.97
C HIS A 35 7.21 8.59 -3.07
N ASP A 36 6.90 9.72 -3.69
CA ASP A 36 5.88 9.76 -4.72
C ASP A 36 6.26 8.92 -5.93
N ALA A 37 7.55 8.89 -6.25
CA ALA A 37 8.02 8.15 -7.40
C ALA A 37 7.96 6.64 -7.17
N ARG A 38 7.98 6.20 -5.92
CA ARG A 38 8.00 4.77 -5.59
C ARG A 38 6.62 4.20 -5.29
N LEU A 39 5.73 5.05 -4.82
CA LEU A 39 4.44 4.57 -4.35
C LEU A 39 3.64 3.87 -5.44
N ALA A 40 3.51 4.49 -6.59
CA ALA A 40 2.73 3.92 -7.68
C ALA A 40 3.28 2.58 -8.15
N PRO A 41 4.60 2.44 -8.40
CA PRO A 41 5.15 1.14 -8.78
C PRO A 41 4.94 0.06 -7.73
N VAL A 42 5.07 0.40 -6.44
CA VAL A 42 4.88 -0.58 -5.38
C VAL A 42 3.44 -1.08 -5.36
N VAL A 43 2.49 -0.16 -5.44
CA VAL A 43 1.07 -0.52 -5.43
C VAL A 43 0.72 -1.33 -6.67
N GLU A 44 1.19 -0.92 -7.84
CA GLU A 44 0.92 -1.65 -9.07
C GLU A 44 1.46 -3.07 -9.01
N GLN A 45 2.68 -3.22 -8.50
CA GLN A 45 3.28 -4.53 -8.40
C GLN A 45 2.52 -5.42 -7.43
N LEU A 46 2.10 -4.84 -6.31
CA LEU A 46 1.32 -5.58 -5.32
C LEU A 46 0.01 -6.08 -5.91
N MET A 47 -0.71 -5.22 -6.59
CA MET A 47 -1.99 -5.59 -7.20
C MET A 47 -1.79 -6.66 -8.26
N ARG A 48 -0.74 -6.53 -9.06
CA ARG A 48 -0.45 -7.50 -10.10
C ARG A 48 -0.09 -8.86 -9.52
N ASP A 49 0.74 -8.87 -8.48
CA ASP A 49 1.16 -10.11 -7.83
C ASP A 49 -0.03 -10.81 -7.19
N ALA A 50 -0.97 -10.05 -6.67
CA ALA A 50 -2.18 -10.61 -6.06
C ALA A 50 -3.22 -11.02 -7.10
N GLY A 51 -3.08 -10.54 -8.33
CA GLY A 51 -4.03 -10.85 -9.38
C GLY A 51 -5.37 -10.14 -9.19
N ILE A 52 -5.35 -8.95 -8.58
CA ILE A 52 -6.55 -8.20 -8.24
C ILE A 52 -6.57 -6.88 -8.99
N PRO A 53 -7.62 -6.61 -9.77
CA PRO A 53 -7.73 -5.30 -10.43
C PRO A 53 -8.09 -4.21 -9.44
N PHE A 54 -7.67 -2.98 -9.74
CA PHE A 54 -7.94 -1.85 -8.87
C PHE A 54 -9.44 -1.64 -8.64
N GLY A 55 -10.25 -1.97 -9.63
CA GLY A 55 -11.70 -1.81 -9.50
C GLY A 55 -12.32 -2.67 -8.41
N ASP A 56 -11.61 -3.68 -7.92
CA ASP A 56 -12.12 -4.53 -6.86
C ASP A 56 -11.87 -3.96 -5.46
N LEU A 57 -11.09 -2.89 -5.36
CA LEU A 57 -10.83 -2.28 -4.07
C LEU A 57 -12.05 -1.55 -3.54
N HIS A 58 -12.33 -1.73 -2.27
CA HIS A 58 -13.42 -1.02 -1.60
C HIS A 58 -12.93 0.23 -0.90
N ARG A 59 -11.72 0.18 -0.36
CA ARG A 59 -11.15 1.30 0.37
C ARG A 59 -9.64 1.35 0.19
N VAL A 60 -9.11 2.56 0.36
CA VAL A 60 -7.68 2.79 0.41
C VAL A 60 -7.39 3.55 1.70
N ALA A 61 -6.48 3.02 2.50
CA ALA A 61 -6.06 3.66 3.74
C ALA A 61 -4.60 4.04 3.62
N VAL A 62 -4.28 5.27 3.94
CA VAL A 62 -2.92 5.78 3.81
C VAL A 62 -2.43 6.28 5.16
N VAL A 63 -1.26 5.78 5.56
CA VAL A 63 -0.58 6.24 6.75
C VAL A 63 0.65 7.00 6.30
N VAL A 64 0.75 8.25 6.71
CA VAL A 64 1.89 9.10 6.36
C VAL A 64 2.58 9.47 7.65
N GLY A 65 3.86 9.13 7.74
CA GLY A 65 4.59 9.30 8.98
C GLY A 65 4.98 10.71 9.28
N PRO A 66 5.47 10.91 10.48
CA PRO A 66 5.44 9.97 11.58
C PRO A 66 4.10 10.02 12.31
N GLY A 67 3.37 8.93 12.25
CA GLY A 67 2.13 8.81 13.00
C GLY A 67 0.93 9.56 12.46
N SER A 68 1.07 10.24 11.35
CA SER A 68 -0.06 10.93 10.73
C SER A 68 -0.93 9.94 9.98
N PHE A 69 -2.23 10.15 10.10
CA PHE A 69 -3.18 9.28 9.43
C PHE A 69 -4.12 10.13 8.59
N THR A 70 -4.14 9.87 7.30
CA THR A 70 -5.04 10.54 6.40
C THR A 70 -5.73 9.46 5.56
N GLY A 71 -7.01 9.41 5.62
CA GLY A 71 -7.70 8.34 4.91
C GLY A 71 -8.93 8.76 4.25
#